data_c293cb43d1888f74db48dc7aaabef2d0
#
_entry.id   c293cb43d1888f74db48dc7aaabef2d0
#
_cell.length_a   1.000
_cell.length_b   1.000
_cell.length_c   1.000
_cell.angle_alpha   90.00
_cell.angle_beta   90.00
_cell.angle_gamma   90.00
#
_symmetry.space_group_name_H-M   'P 1'
#
loop_
_entity.id
_entity.type
_entity.pdbx_description
1 polymer ?
#
loop_
_entity_poly.entity_id
_entity_poly.type
_entity_poly.pdbx_seq_one_letter_code
_entity_poly.pdbx_strand_id
1 'polypeptide(L)'
;FQPYLLAPAGQDFRHAYHQHGAKVTRDGTILMFDNGNYQASAFGPKVLPENISSRAVEYAVDPVAMTQTQVWEWDDLPEPNYAVAMGDADLMPATDNVLITYGQMKFTPNAPSAHVVEVTRDASAEIVFHLEFATGAWVYRSERVDSLYPPAGG
;
A
#
# COMPACT_ATOMS: atom_id res chain seq x y z
N PHE A 1 -14.33 19.96 -12.26
CA PHE A 1 -14.15 18.72 -11.48
C PHE A 1 -14.45 18.88 -9.98
N GLN A 2 -14.47 20.08 -9.43
CA GLN A 2 -14.68 20.35 -8.00
C GLN A 2 -15.86 19.58 -7.35
N PRO A 3 -17.02 19.45 -7.98
CA PRO A 3 -18.14 18.71 -7.35
C PRO A 3 -17.90 17.19 -7.20
N TYR A 4 -16.83 16.68 -7.79
CA TYR A 4 -16.50 15.24 -7.75
C TYR A 4 -15.23 14.94 -6.94
N LEU A 5 -14.64 15.95 -6.31
CA LEU A 5 -13.46 15.77 -5.46
C LEU A 5 -13.88 15.54 -4.01
N LEU A 6 -13.35 14.49 -3.42
CA LEU A 6 -13.50 14.22 -1.99
C LEU A 6 -12.61 15.17 -1.20
N ALA A 7 -13.17 15.87 -0.23
CA ALA A 7 -12.40 16.69 0.68
C ALA A 7 -11.71 15.80 1.75
N PRO A 8 -10.43 16.05 2.08
CA PRO A 8 -9.80 15.34 3.18
C PRO A 8 -10.45 15.69 4.51
N ALA A 9 -10.65 14.68 5.36
CA ALA A 9 -11.17 14.82 6.72
C ALA A 9 -10.18 14.16 7.71
N GLY A 10 -10.09 14.71 8.92
CA GLY A 10 -9.12 14.29 9.94
C GLY A 10 -7.82 15.10 9.94
N GLN A 11 -7.02 14.96 11.00
CA GLN A 11 -5.81 15.78 11.21
C GLN A 11 -4.58 15.23 10.49
N ASP A 12 -4.48 13.90 10.35
CA ASP A 12 -3.30 13.21 9.83
C ASP A 12 -3.50 12.69 8.39
N PHE A 13 -4.38 13.35 7.62
CA PHE A 13 -4.68 12.94 6.27
C PHE A 13 -3.51 13.20 5.31
N ARG A 14 -3.05 12.14 4.63
CA ARG A 14 -2.08 12.23 3.53
C ARG A 14 -2.72 11.72 2.24
N HIS A 15 -2.59 12.47 1.14
CA HIS A 15 -3.02 11.99 -0.19
C HIS A 15 -2.13 10.85 -0.67
N ALA A 16 -2.73 9.92 -1.44
CA ALA A 16 -1.99 8.90 -2.17
C ALA A 16 -1.50 9.45 -3.52
N TYR A 17 -0.30 9.05 -3.92
CA TYR A 17 0.35 9.50 -5.16
C TYR A 17 0.87 8.30 -5.95
N HIS A 18 0.40 8.17 -7.22
CA HIS A 18 0.78 7.06 -8.11
C HIS A 18 0.43 5.69 -7.50
N GLN A 19 -0.75 5.59 -6.92
CA GLN A 19 -1.24 4.40 -6.23
C GLN A 19 -1.44 3.22 -7.17
N HIS A 20 -1.29 2.02 -6.61
CA HIS A 20 -1.57 0.75 -7.25
C HIS A 20 -2.55 -0.09 -6.42
N GLY A 21 -3.23 -1.03 -7.08
CA GLY A 21 -4.00 -2.07 -6.42
C GLY A 21 -5.17 -1.59 -5.54
N ALA A 22 -5.83 -0.47 -5.89
CA ALA A 22 -6.97 0.02 -5.11
C ALA A 22 -8.12 -1.01 -5.10
N LYS A 23 -8.57 -1.41 -3.91
CA LYS A 23 -9.59 -2.42 -3.67
C LYS A 23 -10.58 -1.95 -2.60
N VAL A 24 -11.86 -2.26 -2.80
CA VAL A 24 -12.86 -2.06 -1.76
C VAL A 24 -12.75 -3.22 -0.77
N THR A 25 -12.58 -2.91 0.50
CA THR A 25 -12.54 -3.90 1.57
C THR A 25 -13.94 -4.39 1.94
N ARG A 26 -14.03 -5.43 2.76
CA ARG A 26 -15.32 -5.90 3.30
C ARG A 26 -16.03 -4.85 4.18
N ASP A 27 -15.29 -3.90 4.72
CA ASP A 27 -15.81 -2.81 5.56
C ASP A 27 -16.30 -1.61 4.74
N GLY A 28 -16.18 -1.68 3.40
CA GLY A 28 -16.59 -0.62 2.47
C GLY A 28 -15.56 0.52 2.34
N THR A 29 -14.39 0.36 2.91
CA THR A 29 -13.25 1.27 2.77
C THR A 29 -12.44 0.95 1.51
N ILE A 30 -11.51 1.81 1.13
CA ILE A 30 -10.63 1.61 -0.02
C ILE A 30 -9.20 1.43 0.49
N LEU A 31 -8.67 0.22 0.33
CA LEU A 31 -7.27 -0.13 0.60
C LEU A 31 -6.46 -0.04 -0.70
N MET A 32 -5.25 0.52 -0.64
CA MET A 32 -4.36 0.63 -1.80
C MET A 32 -2.89 0.71 -1.37
N PHE A 33 -2.01 0.42 -2.32
CA PHE A 33 -0.59 0.72 -2.20
C PHE A 33 -0.29 2.10 -2.78
N ASP A 34 0.25 2.98 -1.98
CA ASP A 34 0.68 4.33 -2.34
C ASP A 34 2.19 4.34 -2.59
N ASN A 35 2.62 4.45 -3.84
CA ASN A 35 4.04 4.57 -4.18
C ASN A 35 4.64 5.89 -3.68
N GLY A 36 3.83 6.92 -3.50
CA GLY A 36 4.25 8.21 -2.99
C GLY A 36 5.05 9.05 -3.99
N ASN A 37 5.07 8.70 -5.28
CA ASN A 37 5.90 9.39 -6.26
C ASN A 37 5.60 10.89 -6.32
N TYR A 38 6.66 11.69 -6.13
CA TYR A 38 6.66 13.15 -6.20
C TYR A 38 5.84 13.89 -5.13
N GLN A 39 4.96 13.27 -4.39
CA GLN A 39 4.14 13.76 -3.28
C GLN A 39 3.85 15.27 -3.30
N ALA A 40 3.66 15.82 -4.48
CA ALA A 40 3.46 17.25 -4.65
C ALA A 40 1.97 17.54 -4.84
N SER A 41 1.45 18.52 -4.11
CA SER A 41 0.17 19.12 -4.48
C SER A 41 0.30 19.79 -5.87
N ALA A 42 -0.82 20.08 -6.53
CA ALA A 42 -0.80 20.75 -7.84
C ALA A 42 -0.03 22.08 -7.85
N PHE A 43 0.20 22.66 -6.69
CA PHE A 43 0.83 23.97 -6.50
C PHE A 43 2.09 23.93 -5.60
N GLY A 44 2.51 22.74 -5.18
CA GLY A 44 3.68 22.55 -4.31
C GLY A 44 4.92 22.05 -5.06
N PRO A 45 6.10 22.17 -4.47
CA PRO A 45 7.31 21.55 -5.02
C PRO A 45 7.21 20.04 -4.96
N LYS A 46 7.85 19.35 -5.91
CA LYS A 46 8.01 17.91 -5.88
C LYS A 46 8.86 17.49 -4.69
N VAL A 47 8.47 16.41 -4.03
CA VAL A 47 9.33 15.75 -3.05
C VAL A 47 10.39 14.95 -3.78
N LEU A 48 11.63 15.04 -3.34
CA LEU A 48 12.75 14.32 -3.95
C LEU A 48 12.70 12.83 -3.56
N PRO A 49 13.16 11.92 -4.43
CA PRO A 49 13.09 10.47 -4.20
C PRO A 49 13.73 9.97 -2.90
N GLU A 50 14.69 10.68 -2.36
CA GLU A 50 15.33 10.37 -1.07
C GLU A 50 14.45 10.68 0.15
N ASN A 51 13.38 11.44 -0.05
CA ASN A 51 12.45 11.83 1.00
C ASN A 51 11.06 11.23 0.78
N ILE A 52 10.93 10.26 -0.15
CA ILE A 52 9.70 9.57 -0.43
C ILE A 52 9.71 8.21 0.27
N SER A 53 8.63 7.89 0.97
CA SER A 53 8.29 6.54 1.41
C SER A 53 7.05 6.04 0.67
N SER A 54 7.01 4.73 0.39
CA SER A 54 5.80 4.05 -0.06
C SER A 54 5.09 3.41 1.12
N ARG A 55 3.77 3.24 0.99
CA ARG A 55 2.94 2.72 2.09
C ARG A 55 1.73 1.96 1.59
N ALA A 56 1.19 1.09 2.42
CA ALA A 56 -0.21 0.69 2.30
C ALA A 56 -1.08 1.69 3.06
N VAL A 57 -2.21 2.08 2.48
CA VAL A 57 -3.11 3.06 3.08
C VAL A 57 -4.57 2.70 2.81
N GLU A 58 -5.42 3.00 3.79
CA GLU A 58 -6.85 2.74 3.71
C GLU A 58 -7.64 4.01 4.00
N TYR A 59 -8.64 4.27 3.14
CA TYR A 59 -9.52 5.41 3.24
C TYR A 59 -10.98 5.00 3.39
N ALA A 60 -11.67 5.61 4.35
CA ALA A 60 -13.13 5.63 4.40
C ALA A 60 -13.65 6.79 3.56
N VAL A 61 -14.68 6.54 2.74
CA VAL A 61 -15.31 7.55 1.88
C VAL A 61 -16.75 7.78 2.32
N ASP A 62 -17.09 9.03 2.57
CA ASP A 62 -18.48 9.47 2.74
C ASP A 62 -18.96 10.14 1.43
N PRO A 63 -19.78 9.44 0.62
CA PRO A 63 -20.26 9.97 -0.65
C PRO A 63 -21.35 11.05 -0.49
N VAL A 64 -21.93 11.18 0.70
CA VAL A 64 -22.94 12.21 0.99
C VAL A 64 -22.27 13.52 1.38
N ALA A 65 -21.32 13.44 2.32
CA ALA A 65 -20.52 14.60 2.72
C ALA A 65 -19.42 14.94 1.70
N MET A 66 -19.17 14.06 0.73
CA MET A 66 -18.06 14.19 -0.23
C MET A 66 -16.70 14.33 0.49
N THR A 67 -16.45 13.48 1.48
CA THR A 67 -15.20 13.46 2.24
C THR A 67 -14.52 12.11 2.20
N GLN A 68 -13.21 12.11 2.45
CA GLN A 68 -12.40 10.91 2.66
C GLN A 68 -11.58 11.08 3.93
N THR A 69 -11.52 10.01 4.72
CA THR A 69 -10.74 9.96 5.97
C THR A 69 -9.73 8.83 5.88
N GLN A 70 -8.47 9.11 6.19
CA GLN A 70 -7.48 8.06 6.32
C GLN A 70 -7.75 7.30 7.62
N VAL A 71 -8.03 6.00 7.52
CA VAL A 71 -8.42 5.16 8.68
C VAL A 71 -7.33 4.19 9.11
N TRP A 72 -6.39 3.89 8.22
CA TRP A 72 -5.23 3.05 8.51
C TRP A 72 -4.11 3.34 7.52
N GLU A 73 -2.87 3.12 7.95
CA GLU A 73 -1.68 3.10 7.10
C GLU A 73 -0.57 2.24 7.72
N TRP A 74 0.34 1.80 6.85
CA TRP A 74 1.57 1.15 7.25
C TRP A 74 2.71 1.52 6.29
N ASP A 75 3.83 2.07 6.83
CA ASP A 75 5.03 2.48 6.11
C ASP A 75 6.34 2.10 6.83
N ASP A 76 6.25 1.17 7.80
CA ASP A 76 7.39 0.78 8.67
C ASP A 76 8.33 -0.27 8.04
N LEU A 77 8.32 -0.42 6.70
CA LEU A 77 9.35 -1.23 6.06
C LEU A 77 10.72 -0.62 6.34
N PRO A 78 11.73 -1.42 6.77
CA PRO A 78 13.10 -0.91 6.95
C PRO A 78 13.62 -0.22 5.69
N GLU A 79 14.32 0.87 5.85
CA GLU A 79 14.89 1.63 4.73
C GLU A 79 15.84 0.77 3.84
N PRO A 80 15.80 0.95 2.52
CA PRO A 80 14.98 1.90 1.78
C PRO A 80 13.54 1.39 1.57
N ASN A 81 12.53 2.18 1.88
CA ASN A 81 11.11 1.82 1.79
C ASN A 81 10.36 2.47 0.61
N TYR A 82 11.07 2.93 -0.42
CA TYR A 82 10.49 3.57 -1.59
C TYR A 82 10.40 2.63 -2.79
N ALA A 83 9.19 2.22 -3.16
CA ALA A 83 8.88 1.49 -4.38
C ALA A 83 8.48 2.47 -5.49
N VAL A 84 9.33 2.59 -6.51
CA VAL A 84 9.16 3.54 -7.62
C VAL A 84 7.99 3.21 -8.54
N ALA A 85 7.60 1.93 -8.60
CA ALA A 85 6.51 1.43 -9.43
C ALA A 85 6.01 0.08 -8.91
N MET A 86 4.85 -0.34 -9.41
CA MET A 86 4.18 -1.57 -9.00
C MET A 86 3.83 -1.55 -7.51
N GLY A 87 3.18 -2.58 -7.05
CA GLY A 87 2.80 -2.74 -5.67
C GLY A 87 1.32 -3.10 -5.52
N ASP A 88 0.98 -3.62 -4.37
CA ASP A 88 -0.37 -4.06 -4.05
C ASP A 88 -0.57 -4.05 -2.53
N ALA A 89 -1.83 -3.99 -2.10
CA ALA A 89 -2.22 -4.18 -0.72
C ALA A 89 -3.53 -4.96 -0.67
N ASP A 90 -3.50 -6.11 0.00
CA ASP A 90 -4.64 -7.02 0.12
C ASP A 90 -5.02 -7.25 1.58
N LEU A 91 -6.30 -7.00 1.89
CA LEU A 91 -6.86 -7.41 3.18
C LEU A 91 -7.06 -8.92 3.18
N MET A 92 -6.44 -9.61 4.13
CA MET A 92 -6.51 -11.06 4.29
C MET A 92 -7.78 -11.46 5.03
N PRO A 93 -8.76 -12.14 4.39
CA PRO A 93 -10.08 -12.37 5.00
C PRO A 93 -10.05 -13.21 6.27
N ALA A 94 -9.08 -14.11 6.40
CA ALA A 94 -8.99 -15.05 7.52
C ALA A 94 -8.37 -14.45 8.79
N THR A 95 -7.46 -13.47 8.64
CA THR A 95 -6.66 -12.95 9.74
C THR A 95 -6.90 -11.47 10.00
N ASP A 96 -7.52 -10.76 9.05
CA ASP A 96 -7.61 -9.29 9.01
C ASP A 96 -6.25 -8.59 8.85
N ASN A 97 -5.19 -9.33 8.58
CA ASN A 97 -3.89 -8.77 8.24
C ASN A 97 -3.90 -8.15 6.84
N VAL A 98 -2.89 -7.34 6.54
CA VAL A 98 -2.69 -6.77 5.21
C VAL A 98 -1.42 -7.37 4.59
N LEU A 99 -1.58 -8.00 3.41
CA LEU A 99 -0.47 -8.45 2.57
C LEU A 99 -0.07 -7.28 1.65
N ILE A 100 1.17 -6.83 1.76
CA ILE A 100 1.68 -5.65 1.06
C ILE A 100 2.82 -6.06 0.13
N THR A 101 2.75 -5.62 -1.12
CA THR A 101 3.81 -5.81 -2.11
C THR A 101 4.49 -4.48 -2.41
N TYR A 102 5.77 -4.36 -2.10
CA TYR A 102 6.67 -3.31 -2.59
C TYR A 102 7.31 -3.83 -3.88
N GLY A 103 6.72 -3.49 -5.03
CA GLY A 103 6.96 -4.24 -6.27
C GLY A 103 8.26 -3.95 -6.98
N GLN A 104 8.65 -2.69 -7.06
CA GLN A 104 9.93 -2.25 -7.64
C GLN A 104 10.54 -1.18 -6.74
N MET A 105 11.45 -1.61 -5.88
CA MET A 105 12.16 -0.70 -4.98
C MET A 105 13.09 0.23 -5.77
N LYS A 106 13.32 1.43 -5.24
CA LYS A 106 14.37 2.30 -5.74
C LYS A 106 15.69 1.54 -5.75
N PHE A 107 16.36 1.54 -6.91
CA PHE A 107 17.62 0.81 -7.04
C PHE A 107 18.66 1.28 -6.02
N THR A 108 19.11 0.34 -5.23
CA THR A 108 20.22 0.50 -4.28
C THR A 108 21.15 -0.71 -4.47
N PRO A 109 22.44 -0.51 -4.74
CA PRO A 109 23.36 -1.64 -4.92
C PRO A 109 23.34 -2.60 -3.73
N ASN A 110 23.21 -3.91 -4.01
CA ASN A 110 23.17 -4.99 -3.03
C ASN A 110 21.98 -4.99 -2.06
N ALA A 111 20.97 -4.13 -2.29
CA ALA A 111 19.71 -4.18 -1.55
C ALA A 111 18.67 -5.03 -2.30
N PRO A 112 17.66 -5.58 -1.60
CA PRO A 112 16.50 -6.20 -2.23
C PRO A 112 15.82 -5.26 -3.22
N SER A 113 15.27 -5.82 -4.31
CA SER A 113 14.58 -5.06 -5.35
C SER A 113 13.07 -5.05 -5.19
N ALA A 114 12.53 -5.93 -4.37
CA ALA A 114 11.12 -5.99 -4.02
C ALA A 114 10.93 -6.67 -2.67
N HIS A 115 9.83 -6.36 -2.00
CA HIS A 115 9.43 -7.00 -0.74
C HIS A 115 7.96 -7.41 -0.80
N VAL A 116 7.64 -8.51 -0.14
CA VAL A 116 6.28 -8.90 0.20
C VAL A 116 6.22 -9.07 1.71
N VAL A 117 5.38 -8.29 2.37
CA VAL A 117 5.21 -8.36 3.82
C VAL A 117 3.72 -8.59 4.15
N GLU A 118 3.46 -9.34 5.21
CA GLU A 118 2.13 -9.38 5.83
C GLU A 118 2.24 -8.75 7.20
N VAL A 119 1.35 -7.81 7.48
CA VAL A 119 1.33 -7.06 8.74
C VAL A 119 -0.01 -7.18 9.42
N THR A 120 -0.03 -7.17 10.76
CA THR A 120 -1.26 -7.08 11.51
C THR A 120 -1.89 -5.70 11.31
N ARG A 121 -3.23 -5.64 11.26
CA ARG A 121 -3.96 -4.38 11.05
C ARG A 121 -4.34 -3.70 12.36
N ASP A 122 -3.93 -4.24 13.48
CA ASP A 122 -4.11 -3.66 14.80
C ASP A 122 -3.10 -2.55 15.11
N ALA A 123 -3.19 -1.98 16.30
CA ALA A 123 -2.31 -0.89 16.72
C ALA A 123 -0.84 -1.29 16.87
N SER A 124 -0.50 -2.58 16.93
CA SER A 124 0.88 -3.06 17.01
C SER A 124 1.56 -3.06 15.64
N ALA A 125 0.79 -3.28 14.57
CA ALA A 125 1.24 -3.29 13.17
C ALA A 125 2.48 -4.18 12.93
N GLU A 126 2.48 -5.38 13.54
CA GLU A 126 3.62 -6.30 13.51
C GLU A 126 3.76 -7.00 12.15
N ILE A 127 5.00 -7.13 11.67
CA ILE A 127 5.31 -7.96 10.51
C ILE A 127 5.23 -9.43 10.94
N VAL A 128 4.28 -10.18 10.37
CA VAL A 128 4.10 -11.63 10.61
C VAL A 128 4.66 -12.50 9.50
N PHE A 129 4.95 -11.91 8.34
CA PHE A 129 5.63 -12.56 7.22
C PHE A 129 6.43 -11.53 6.43
N HIS A 130 7.63 -11.91 5.98
CA HIS A 130 8.48 -11.06 5.16
C HIS A 130 9.25 -11.89 4.15
N LEU A 131 9.15 -11.54 2.88
CA LEU A 131 9.91 -12.11 1.77
C LEU A 131 10.65 -11.00 1.03
N GLU A 132 11.94 -11.16 0.88
CA GLU A 132 12.82 -10.26 0.13
C GLU A 132 13.20 -10.88 -1.21
N PHE A 133 13.22 -10.07 -2.25
CA PHE A 133 13.62 -10.49 -3.59
C PHE A 133 15.00 -9.90 -3.94
N ALA A 134 15.86 -10.75 -4.48
CA ALA A 134 17.22 -10.36 -4.85
C ALA A 134 17.24 -9.18 -5.83
N THR A 135 18.36 -8.46 -5.83
CA THR A 135 18.60 -7.31 -6.73
C THR A 135 18.30 -7.69 -8.18
N GLY A 136 17.45 -6.89 -8.82
CA GLY A 136 17.00 -7.09 -10.21
C GLY A 136 15.70 -7.88 -10.38
N ALA A 137 15.14 -8.45 -9.31
CA ALA A 137 13.84 -9.10 -9.34
C ALA A 137 12.74 -8.09 -8.99
N TRP A 138 11.66 -8.04 -9.77
CA TRP A 138 10.50 -7.19 -9.52
C TRP A 138 9.26 -8.03 -9.30
N VAL A 139 8.35 -7.55 -8.46
CA VAL A 139 7.09 -8.22 -8.15
C VAL A 139 5.94 -7.27 -8.50
N TYR A 140 5.10 -7.67 -9.46
CA TYR A 140 3.98 -6.81 -9.85
C TYR A 140 2.94 -6.69 -8.72
N ARG A 141 2.56 -7.84 -8.17
CA ARG A 141 1.67 -8.00 -7.02
C ARG A 141 1.87 -9.38 -6.40
N SER A 142 1.39 -9.59 -5.20
CA SER A 142 1.34 -10.89 -4.53
C SER A 142 -0.08 -11.22 -4.12
N GLU A 143 -0.37 -12.50 -4.00
CA GLU A 143 -1.65 -13.00 -3.56
C GLU A 143 -1.41 -14.24 -2.69
N ARG A 144 -2.13 -14.38 -1.61
CA ARG A 144 -2.10 -15.59 -0.79
C ARG A 144 -3.21 -16.52 -1.25
N VAL A 145 -2.83 -17.74 -1.57
CA VAL A 145 -3.76 -18.82 -1.93
C VAL A 145 -3.69 -19.91 -0.90
N ASP A 146 -4.83 -20.52 -0.59
CA ASP A 146 -4.93 -21.59 0.42
C ASP A 146 -4.20 -22.86 -0.02
N SER A 147 -4.18 -23.14 -1.32
CA SER A 147 -3.51 -24.31 -1.90
C SER A 147 -3.15 -24.05 -3.35
N LEU A 148 -1.98 -24.57 -3.76
CA LEU A 148 -1.58 -24.62 -5.18
C LEU A 148 -2.25 -25.79 -5.92
N TYR A 149 -2.91 -26.67 -5.20
CA TYR A 149 -3.60 -27.82 -5.76
C TYR A 149 -5.11 -27.70 -5.53
N PRO A 150 -5.95 -28.14 -6.48
CA PRO A 150 -7.38 -28.23 -6.23
C PRO A 150 -7.63 -29.14 -5.02
N PRO A 151 -8.69 -28.91 -4.22
CA PRO A 151 -9.03 -29.79 -3.12
C PRO A 151 -9.15 -31.22 -3.63
N ALA A 152 -8.53 -32.16 -2.92
CA ALA A 152 -8.56 -33.55 -3.31
C ALA A 152 -10.01 -34.06 -3.29
N GLY A 153 -10.59 -34.29 -4.45
CA GLY A 153 -11.84 -35.02 -4.68
C GLY A 153 -13.11 -34.28 -4.23
N GLY A 154 -13.72 -33.57 -5.18
CA GLY A 154 -15.16 -33.41 -5.24
C GLY A 154 -15.71 -34.44 -6.20
#